data_90713ff572d5afab044d0ead1259a28f
#
_entry.id   90713ff572d5afab044d0ead1259a28f
#
_cell.length_a   1.000
_cell.length_b   1.000
_cell.length_c   1.000
_cell.angle_alpha   90.00
_cell.angle_beta   90.00
_cell.angle_gamma   90.00
#
_symmetry.space_group_name_H-M   'P 1'
#
loop_
_entity.id
_entity.type
_entity.pdbx_description
1 polymer ?
#
loop_
_entity_poly.entity_id
_entity_poly.type
_entity_poly.pdbx_seq_one_letter_code
_entity_poly.pdbx_strand_id
1 'polypeptide(L)'
;VEIDEVTPAVIRRVEVPVTIRLDDLHFVLQIALGWQNCHPFEFRVGETAWGLLNRDDPESSPRSAETATLADVLALGNTFRYDYVYGEDWEHTVAFEGTAAAAPATDYPRLVSAQGRCPPADIGGPTGYETFLQAIADPEHLHHEGMIEWDDPNFDPNLSLIHI
;
A
#
# COMPACT_ATOMS: atom_id res chain seq x y z
N VAL A 1 -8.16 -0.39 0.80
CA VAL A 1 -7.04 0.51 0.58
C VAL A 1 -6.94 0.83 -0.90
N GLU A 2 -6.71 2.08 -1.22
CA GLU A 2 -6.52 2.63 -2.57
C GLU A 2 -5.19 3.39 -2.60
N ILE A 3 -4.41 3.22 -3.67
CA ILE A 3 -3.21 4.05 -3.89
C ILE A 3 -3.68 5.38 -4.46
N ASP A 4 -3.32 6.47 -3.80
CA ASP A 4 -3.72 7.82 -4.20
C ASP A 4 -2.95 8.28 -5.45
N GLU A 5 -3.58 9.15 -6.25
CA GLU A 5 -2.98 9.77 -7.45
C GLU A 5 -2.54 8.80 -8.56
N VAL A 6 -3.06 7.56 -8.57
CA VAL A 6 -2.71 6.53 -9.55
C VAL A 6 -3.87 6.27 -10.52
N THR A 7 -3.57 6.22 -11.80
CA THR A 7 -4.53 5.90 -12.86
C THR A 7 -3.93 4.86 -13.81
N PRO A 8 -4.63 3.73 -14.09
CA PRO A 8 -5.94 3.33 -13.54
C PRO A 8 -5.90 3.06 -12.03
N ALA A 9 -7.03 3.16 -11.34
CA ALA A 9 -7.12 3.01 -9.88
C ALA A 9 -6.63 1.63 -9.43
N VAL A 10 -5.82 1.62 -8.38
CA VAL A 10 -5.31 0.40 -7.71
C VAL A 10 -5.96 0.27 -6.34
N ILE A 11 -6.86 -0.70 -6.21
CA ILE A 11 -7.65 -0.91 -5.00
C ILE A 11 -7.46 -2.33 -4.48
N ARG A 12 -7.36 -2.47 -3.17
CA ARG A 12 -7.34 -3.77 -2.46
C ARG A 12 -8.37 -3.74 -1.34
N ARG A 13 -9.25 -4.73 -1.30
CA ARG A 13 -10.19 -4.95 -0.21
C ARG A 13 -9.73 -6.15 0.60
N VAL A 14 -9.42 -5.92 1.87
CA VAL A 14 -8.92 -6.94 2.78
C VAL A 14 -9.82 -7.09 3.99
N GLU A 15 -9.91 -8.29 4.51
CA GLU A 15 -10.52 -8.57 5.81
C GLU A 15 -9.41 -8.98 6.79
N VAL A 16 -9.37 -8.29 7.91
CA VAL A 16 -8.36 -8.50 8.96
C VAL A 16 -9.02 -8.49 10.33
N PRO A 17 -8.44 -9.16 11.34
CA PRO A 17 -8.87 -8.98 12.71
C PRO A 17 -8.73 -7.51 13.14
N VAL A 18 -9.73 -6.95 13.82
CA VAL A 18 -9.64 -5.56 14.32
C VAL A 18 -8.51 -5.36 15.34
N THR A 19 -8.08 -6.46 15.96
CA THR A 19 -6.97 -6.52 16.91
C THR A 19 -5.61 -6.71 16.26
N ILE A 20 -5.53 -6.72 14.92
CA ILE A 20 -4.26 -6.84 14.20
C ILE A 20 -3.35 -5.67 14.59
N ARG A 21 -2.09 -5.95 14.86
CA ARG A 21 -1.08 -4.90 15.10
C ARG A 21 -0.81 -4.16 13.81
N LEU A 22 -0.39 -2.91 13.91
CA LEU A 22 -0.16 -2.09 12.72
C LEU A 22 1.06 -2.54 11.91
N ASP A 23 2.10 -3.10 12.55
CA ASP A 23 3.20 -3.71 11.83
C ASP A 23 2.77 -4.97 11.05
N ASP A 24 1.89 -5.80 11.61
CA ASP A 24 1.30 -6.94 10.91
C ASP A 24 0.35 -6.49 9.79
N LEU A 25 -0.44 -5.42 10.01
CA LEU A 25 -1.29 -4.83 8.98
C LEU A 25 -0.46 -4.30 7.80
N HIS A 26 0.69 -3.67 8.07
CA HIS A 26 1.63 -3.27 7.04
C HIS A 26 2.05 -4.46 6.17
N PHE A 27 2.43 -5.61 6.75
CA PHE A 27 2.77 -6.81 5.98
C PHE A 27 1.61 -7.30 5.11
N VAL A 28 0.37 -7.27 5.65
CA VAL A 28 -0.83 -7.64 4.88
C VAL A 28 -0.99 -6.73 3.66
N LEU A 29 -0.81 -5.41 3.82
CA LEU A 29 -0.91 -4.46 2.72
C LEU A 29 0.22 -4.66 1.69
N GLN A 30 1.46 -4.88 2.14
CA GLN A 30 2.58 -5.18 1.25
C GLN A 30 2.32 -6.42 0.38
N ILE A 31 1.84 -7.51 0.98
CA ILE A 31 1.48 -8.73 0.23
C ILE A 31 0.32 -8.46 -0.74
N ALA A 32 -0.72 -7.75 -0.29
CA ALA A 32 -1.89 -7.45 -1.12
C ALA A 32 -1.54 -6.53 -2.32
N LEU A 33 -0.55 -5.66 -2.16
CA LEU A 33 -0.03 -4.79 -3.20
C LEU A 33 1.05 -5.47 -4.07
N GLY A 34 1.68 -6.54 -3.59
CA GLY A 34 2.76 -7.23 -4.28
C GLY A 34 4.13 -6.55 -4.10
N TRP A 35 4.29 -5.75 -3.06
CA TRP A 35 5.54 -5.07 -2.73
C TRP A 35 6.44 -5.88 -1.79
N GLN A 36 7.74 -5.51 -1.70
CA GLN A 36 8.77 -6.33 -1.04
C GLN A 36 9.11 -5.90 0.39
N ASN A 37 8.39 -4.91 0.95
CA ASN A 37 8.62 -4.43 2.31
C ASN A 37 10.08 -4.03 2.60
N CYS A 38 10.69 -3.24 1.73
CA CYS A 38 12.07 -2.80 1.87
C CYS A 38 12.22 -1.33 2.31
N HIS A 39 11.11 -0.63 2.53
CA HIS A 39 11.09 0.80 2.87
C HIS A 39 10.31 1.09 4.15
N PRO A 40 10.52 2.26 4.78
CA PRO A 40 9.73 2.71 5.92
C PRO A 40 8.24 2.89 5.58
N PHE A 41 7.41 2.83 6.62
CA PHE A 41 5.97 3.04 6.50
C PHE A 41 5.42 3.84 7.68
N GLU A 42 4.25 4.44 7.48
CA GLU A 42 3.51 5.13 8.52
C GLU A 42 1.99 5.00 8.31
N PHE A 43 1.25 4.80 9.40
CA PHE A 43 -0.20 4.97 9.44
C PHE A 43 -0.53 6.30 10.12
N ARG A 44 -1.50 7.07 9.59
CA ARG A 44 -1.81 8.41 10.10
C ARG A 44 -3.30 8.69 10.15
N VAL A 45 -3.76 9.23 11.30
CA VAL A 45 -5.10 9.84 11.47
C VAL A 45 -4.92 11.22 12.07
N GLY A 46 -5.23 12.27 11.31
CA GLY A 46 -4.98 13.65 11.73
C GLY A 46 -3.51 13.84 12.12
N GLU A 47 -3.26 14.32 13.32
CA GLU A 47 -1.90 14.54 13.84
C GLU A 47 -1.26 13.29 14.49
N THR A 48 -2.00 12.20 14.60
CA THR A 48 -1.47 10.97 15.21
C THR A 48 -0.92 10.03 14.16
N ALA A 49 0.33 9.63 14.33
CA ALA A 49 1.04 8.73 13.44
C ALA A 49 1.61 7.51 14.18
N TRP A 50 1.67 6.37 13.48
CA TRP A 50 2.28 5.12 13.93
C TRP A 50 3.16 4.56 12.83
N GLY A 51 4.37 4.16 13.19
CA GLY A 51 5.34 3.64 12.24
C GLY A 51 6.52 2.98 12.93
N LEU A 52 7.65 2.94 12.23
CA LEU A 52 8.92 2.50 12.80
C LEU A 52 9.50 3.63 13.64
N LEU A 53 9.98 3.27 14.85
CA LEU A 53 10.63 4.23 15.73
C LEU A 53 11.99 4.65 15.14
N ASN A 54 12.22 5.94 15.04
CA ASN A 54 13.56 6.47 14.77
C ASN A 54 14.36 6.49 16.06
N ARG A 55 15.36 5.61 16.18
CA ARG A 55 16.21 5.51 17.37
C ARG A 55 17.13 6.69 17.57
N ASP A 56 17.46 7.40 16.47
CA ASP A 56 18.37 8.54 16.49
C ASP A 56 17.63 9.85 16.83
N ASP A 57 16.32 9.91 16.62
CA ASP A 57 15.45 11.05 16.97
C ASP A 57 14.10 10.56 17.51
N PRO A 58 14.05 10.15 18.79
CA PRO A 58 12.82 9.65 19.42
C PRO A 58 11.72 10.72 19.55
N GLU A 59 12.09 12.02 19.61
CA GLU A 59 11.12 13.10 19.80
C GLU A 59 10.29 13.37 18.53
N SER A 60 10.87 13.14 17.34
CA SER A 60 10.17 13.24 16.05
C SER A 60 9.58 11.91 15.57
N SER A 61 9.78 10.83 16.32
CA SER A 61 9.29 9.50 15.95
C SER A 61 7.78 9.41 16.02
N PRO A 62 7.14 8.67 15.07
CA PRO A 62 5.75 8.25 15.23
C PRO A 62 5.61 7.33 16.45
N ARG A 63 4.39 7.05 16.88
CA ARG A 63 4.11 6.01 17.87
C ARG A 63 4.50 4.64 17.28
N SER A 64 4.87 3.69 18.16
CA SER A 64 5.25 2.35 17.67
C SER A 64 4.09 1.60 17.03
N ALA A 65 4.27 1.18 15.78
CA ALA A 65 3.33 0.31 15.09
C ALA A 65 3.28 -1.10 15.69
N GLU A 66 4.34 -1.54 16.39
CA GLU A 66 4.41 -2.87 17.03
C GLU A 66 3.49 -2.99 18.25
N THR A 67 3.11 -1.89 18.87
CA THR A 67 2.29 -1.87 20.10
C THR A 67 0.88 -1.37 19.89
N ALA A 68 0.59 -0.75 18.75
CA ALA A 68 -0.73 -0.26 18.37
C ALA A 68 -1.47 -1.26 17.49
N THR A 69 -2.80 -1.23 17.53
CA THR A 69 -3.67 -2.09 16.74
C THR A 69 -4.55 -1.27 15.78
N LEU A 70 -5.17 -1.95 14.82
CA LEU A 70 -6.18 -1.32 13.95
C LEU A 70 -7.33 -0.71 14.78
N ALA A 71 -7.71 -1.30 15.92
CA ALA A 71 -8.73 -0.74 16.81
C ALA A 71 -8.33 0.64 17.34
N ASP A 72 -7.05 0.86 17.65
CA ASP A 72 -6.55 2.16 18.14
C ASP A 72 -6.65 3.24 17.06
N VAL A 73 -6.40 2.89 15.80
CA VAL A 73 -6.57 3.79 14.65
C VAL A 73 -8.04 4.13 14.44
N LEU A 74 -8.91 3.10 14.44
CA LEU A 74 -10.34 3.26 14.21
C LEU A 74 -11.05 4.03 15.33
N ALA A 75 -10.50 4.07 16.54
CA ALA A 75 -10.98 4.93 17.62
C ALA A 75 -10.84 6.43 17.30
N LEU A 76 -9.96 6.80 16.37
CA LEU A 76 -9.73 8.18 15.93
C LEU A 76 -10.46 8.53 14.62
N GLY A 77 -10.75 7.55 13.77
CA GLY A 77 -11.45 7.79 12.51
C GLY A 77 -11.60 6.54 11.65
N ASN A 78 -12.60 6.56 10.78
CA ASN A 78 -12.90 5.44 9.86
C ASN A 78 -12.14 5.52 8.52
N THR A 79 -11.40 6.59 8.31
CA THR A 79 -10.52 6.77 7.15
C THR A 79 -9.17 7.25 7.66
N PHE A 80 -8.12 6.62 7.19
CA PHE A 80 -6.76 6.94 7.58
C PHE A 80 -5.80 6.78 6.40
N ARG A 81 -4.62 7.35 6.53
CA ARG A 81 -3.56 7.24 5.53
C ARG A 81 -2.61 6.11 5.90
N TYR A 82 -2.09 5.47 4.86
CA TYR A 82 -0.95 4.58 4.93
C TYR A 82 0.09 5.07 3.94
N ASP A 83 1.21 5.55 4.43
CA ASP A 83 2.32 6.09 3.64
C ASP A 83 3.44 5.05 3.60
N TYR A 84 3.96 4.78 2.41
CA TYR A 84 5.04 3.83 2.16
C TYR A 84 6.09 4.46 1.26
N VAL A 85 7.37 4.24 1.56
CA VAL A 85 8.52 4.85 0.87
C VAL A 85 8.61 6.37 1.10
N TYR A 86 9.24 6.78 2.20
CA TYR A 86 9.57 8.18 2.42
C TYR A 86 10.47 8.71 1.28
N GLY A 87 9.96 9.67 0.51
CA GLY A 87 10.66 10.33 -0.59
C GLY A 87 10.20 9.97 -1.99
N GLU A 88 9.43 8.89 -2.16
CA GLU A 88 8.71 8.56 -3.41
C GLU A 88 7.19 8.64 -3.24
N ASP A 89 6.74 8.98 -2.04
CA ASP A 89 5.38 9.39 -1.64
C ASP A 89 4.25 8.49 -2.18
N TRP A 90 4.36 7.18 -1.90
CA TRP A 90 3.22 6.29 -2.08
C TRP A 90 2.22 6.50 -0.94
N GLU A 91 1.28 7.40 -1.16
CA GLU A 91 0.18 7.66 -0.26
C GLU A 91 -0.99 6.72 -0.56
N HIS A 92 -1.64 6.25 0.49
CA HIS A 92 -2.80 5.39 0.35
C HIS A 92 -3.91 5.87 1.27
N THR A 93 -5.11 5.94 0.72
CA THR A 93 -6.33 6.11 1.51
C THR A 93 -6.87 4.74 1.93
N VAL A 94 -6.97 4.53 3.23
CA VAL A 94 -7.57 3.33 3.82
C VAL A 94 -8.92 3.69 4.42
N ALA A 95 -9.99 3.15 3.83
CA ALA A 95 -11.35 3.33 4.32
C ALA A 95 -11.84 2.06 5.03
N PHE A 96 -12.31 2.22 6.28
CA PHE A 96 -12.95 1.16 7.03
C PHE A 96 -14.42 1.02 6.59
N GLU A 97 -14.78 -0.16 6.12
CA GLU A 97 -16.13 -0.42 5.61
C GLU A 97 -17.08 -1.00 6.67
N GLY A 98 -16.54 -1.58 7.74
CA GLY A 98 -17.33 -2.15 8.81
C GLY A 98 -16.72 -3.41 9.43
N THR A 99 -17.42 -3.98 10.41
CA THR A 99 -17.06 -5.24 11.06
C THR A 99 -18.11 -6.31 10.79
N ALA A 100 -17.67 -7.55 10.73
CA ALA A 100 -18.52 -8.73 10.69
C ALA A 100 -17.94 -9.82 11.61
N ALA A 101 -18.79 -10.77 12.03
CA ALA A 101 -18.28 -11.95 12.70
C ALA A 101 -17.40 -12.77 11.74
N ALA A 102 -16.29 -13.31 12.26
CA ALA A 102 -15.45 -14.20 11.47
C ALA A 102 -16.25 -15.40 10.96
N ALA A 103 -16.10 -15.69 9.66
CA ALA A 103 -16.76 -16.83 9.05
C ALA A 103 -16.13 -18.14 9.56
N PRO A 104 -16.92 -19.18 9.87
CA PRO A 104 -16.39 -20.47 10.29
C PRO A 104 -15.43 -21.05 9.23
N ALA A 105 -14.33 -21.64 9.69
CA ALA A 105 -13.32 -22.27 8.84
C ALA A 105 -12.71 -21.34 7.78
N THR A 106 -12.58 -20.05 8.09
CA THR A 106 -11.95 -19.04 7.22
C THR A 106 -10.72 -18.48 7.94
N ASP A 107 -9.59 -18.50 7.24
CA ASP A 107 -8.36 -17.91 7.75
C ASP A 107 -8.33 -16.41 7.47
N TYR A 108 -7.77 -15.65 8.40
CA TYR A 108 -7.55 -14.21 8.32
C TYR A 108 -6.10 -13.87 8.66
N PRO A 109 -5.50 -12.87 8.02
CA PRO A 109 -6.05 -11.93 7.04
C PRO A 109 -6.37 -12.58 5.68
N ARG A 110 -7.32 -11.99 4.93
CA ARG A 110 -7.59 -12.43 3.56
C ARG A 110 -7.84 -11.26 2.61
N LEU A 111 -7.43 -11.42 1.36
CA LEU A 111 -7.77 -10.53 0.27
C LEU A 111 -9.16 -10.90 -0.27
N VAL A 112 -10.08 -9.92 -0.31
CA VAL A 112 -11.46 -10.11 -0.77
C VAL A 112 -11.61 -9.76 -2.24
N SER A 113 -11.00 -8.64 -2.65
CA SER A 113 -10.99 -8.21 -4.05
C SER A 113 -9.77 -7.33 -4.33
N ALA A 114 -9.38 -7.28 -5.60
CA ALA A 114 -8.33 -6.43 -6.09
C ALA A 114 -8.73 -5.83 -7.44
N GLN A 115 -8.37 -4.58 -7.66
CA GLN A 115 -8.54 -3.85 -8.91
C GLN A 115 -7.22 -3.19 -9.27
N GLY A 116 -6.84 -3.26 -10.53
CA GLY A 116 -5.62 -2.67 -11.07
C GLY A 116 -4.34 -3.38 -10.63
N ARG A 117 -3.33 -3.34 -11.47
CA ARG A 117 -1.98 -3.80 -11.16
C ARG A 117 -1.25 -2.75 -10.34
N CYS A 118 -0.63 -3.19 -9.27
CA CYS A 118 0.15 -2.30 -8.43
C CYS A 118 1.38 -1.81 -9.18
N PRO A 119 1.73 -0.51 -9.07
CA PRO A 119 2.97 0.02 -9.60
C PRO A 119 4.19 -0.69 -9.01
N PRO A 120 5.32 -0.79 -9.72
CA PRO A 120 6.60 -1.13 -9.10
C PRO A 120 6.95 -0.12 -8.01
N ALA A 121 7.36 -0.58 -6.82
CA ALA A 121 7.53 0.29 -5.65
C ALA A 121 8.55 1.42 -5.89
N ASP A 122 9.65 1.11 -6.60
CA ASP A 122 10.79 2.01 -6.81
C ASP A 122 10.72 2.79 -8.15
N ILE A 123 9.52 2.98 -8.70
CA ILE A 123 9.32 3.67 -10.00
C ILE A 123 9.37 5.20 -9.90
N GLY A 124 9.49 5.77 -8.70
CA GLY A 124 9.47 7.22 -8.48
C GLY A 124 8.08 7.78 -8.18
N GLY A 125 7.28 7.01 -7.42
CA GLY A 125 5.96 7.44 -6.99
C GLY A 125 4.93 7.56 -8.12
N PRO A 126 3.80 8.24 -7.88
CA PRO A 126 2.73 8.42 -8.89
C PRO A 126 3.20 9.06 -10.20
N THR A 127 4.08 10.06 -10.12
CA THR A 127 4.64 10.74 -11.30
C THR A 127 5.55 9.83 -12.12
N GLY A 128 6.40 9.05 -11.45
CA GLY A 128 7.24 8.05 -12.11
C GLY A 128 6.41 6.96 -12.75
N TYR A 129 5.33 6.54 -12.11
CA TYR A 129 4.40 5.55 -12.66
C TYR A 129 3.65 6.07 -13.89
N GLU A 130 3.21 7.33 -13.89
CA GLU A 130 2.61 7.94 -15.08
C GLU A 130 3.59 7.94 -16.27
N THR A 131 4.84 8.33 -16.02
CA THR A 131 5.91 8.32 -17.03
C THR A 131 6.19 6.89 -17.53
N PHE A 132 6.21 5.92 -16.64
CA PHE A 132 6.38 4.50 -16.98
C PHE A 132 5.26 4.02 -17.91
N LEU A 133 3.99 4.30 -17.59
CA LEU A 133 2.86 3.90 -18.41
C LEU A 133 2.91 4.54 -19.81
N GLN A 134 3.30 5.81 -19.91
CA GLN A 134 3.48 6.50 -21.18
C GLN A 134 4.60 5.85 -22.00
N ALA A 135 5.72 5.53 -21.36
CA ALA A 135 6.87 4.93 -22.02
C ALA A 135 6.58 3.52 -22.55
N ILE A 136 5.92 2.67 -21.79
CA ILE A 136 5.59 1.31 -22.25
C ILE A 136 4.51 1.28 -23.31
N ALA A 137 3.63 2.28 -23.37
CA ALA A 137 2.55 2.37 -24.35
C ALA A 137 3.00 2.88 -25.72
N ASP A 138 4.12 3.60 -25.81
CA ASP A 138 4.61 4.23 -27.05
C ASP A 138 5.97 3.64 -27.44
N PRO A 139 6.06 2.79 -28.49
CA PRO A 139 7.32 2.24 -28.99
C PRO A 139 8.35 3.27 -29.46
N GLU A 140 7.92 4.49 -29.78
CA GLU A 140 8.81 5.60 -30.18
C GLU A 140 9.28 6.44 -28.99
N HIS A 141 8.83 6.13 -27.78
CA HIS A 141 9.23 6.86 -26.58
C HIS A 141 10.71 6.61 -26.25
N LEU A 142 11.45 7.68 -25.91
CA LEU A 142 12.89 7.63 -25.63
C LEU A 142 13.30 6.55 -24.60
N HIS A 143 12.43 6.26 -23.64
CA HIS A 143 12.69 5.29 -22.56
C HIS A 143 11.94 3.97 -22.72
N HIS A 144 11.30 3.72 -23.88
CA HIS A 144 10.47 2.52 -24.11
C HIS A 144 11.20 1.22 -23.81
N GLU A 145 12.34 0.99 -24.49
CA GLU A 145 13.12 -0.24 -24.31
C GLU A 145 13.62 -0.43 -22.87
N GLY A 146 14.15 0.65 -22.28
CA GLY A 146 14.66 0.61 -20.90
C GLY A 146 13.58 0.33 -19.86
N MET A 147 12.37 0.86 -20.03
CA MET A 147 11.25 0.62 -19.10
C MET A 147 10.68 -0.80 -19.22
N ILE A 148 10.66 -1.37 -20.45
CA ILE A 148 10.27 -2.77 -20.67
C ILE A 148 11.30 -3.74 -20.08
N GLU A 149 12.59 -3.45 -20.19
CA GLU A 149 13.65 -4.29 -19.64
C GLU A 149 13.74 -4.20 -18.11
N TRP A 150 13.34 -3.04 -17.55
CA TRP A 150 13.45 -2.79 -16.10
C TRP A 150 12.39 -3.53 -15.27
N ASP A 151 11.18 -3.74 -15.81
CA ASP A 151 10.09 -4.45 -15.15
C ASP A 151 9.56 -5.58 -16.06
N ASP A 152 8.29 -5.89 -15.99
CA ASP A 152 7.63 -6.92 -16.78
C ASP A 152 7.28 -6.38 -18.20
N PRO A 153 7.82 -6.95 -19.28
CA PRO A 153 7.50 -6.52 -20.64
C PRO A 153 6.01 -6.68 -21.01
N ASN A 154 5.24 -7.43 -20.21
CA ASN A 154 3.80 -7.62 -20.37
C ASN A 154 3.01 -6.87 -19.29
N PHE A 155 3.55 -5.79 -18.76
CA PHE A 155 2.86 -5.01 -17.74
C PHE A 155 1.54 -4.47 -18.29
N ASP A 156 0.43 -4.93 -17.73
CA ASP A 156 -0.90 -4.39 -18.00
C ASP A 156 -1.47 -3.76 -16.71
N PRO A 157 -1.63 -2.45 -16.65
CA PRO A 157 -2.10 -1.76 -15.46
C PRO A 157 -3.53 -2.12 -15.05
N ASN A 158 -4.31 -2.73 -15.96
CA ASN A 158 -5.69 -3.13 -15.68
C ASN A 158 -5.79 -4.56 -15.10
N LEU A 159 -4.72 -5.35 -15.22
CA LEU A 159 -4.71 -6.72 -14.67
C LEU A 159 -4.39 -6.67 -13.18
N SER A 160 -5.31 -7.18 -12.39
CA SER A 160 -5.05 -7.42 -10.97
C SER A 160 -4.40 -8.79 -10.82
N LEU A 161 -3.08 -8.83 -10.75
CA LEU A 161 -2.35 -10.05 -10.42
C LEU A 161 -2.47 -10.30 -8.92
N ILE A 162 -3.42 -11.12 -8.53
CA ILE A 162 -3.49 -11.67 -7.18
C ILE A 162 -2.66 -12.95 -7.22
N HIS A 163 -1.47 -12.92 -6.67
CA HIS A 163 -0.76 -14.14 -6.33
C HIS A 163 -1.41 -14.70 -5.06
N ILE A 164 -2.27 -15.68 -5.25
CA ILE A 164 -2.82 -16.52 -4.17
C ILE A 164 -1.78 -17.56 -3.80
#